data_2e53003c1203e4cdfd0b678ac60fd06e
#
_entry.id   2e53003c1203e4cdfd0b678ac60fd06e
#
_cell.length_a   1.000
_cell.length_b   1.000
_cell.length_c   1.000
_cell.angle_alpha   90.00
_cell.angle_beta   90.00
_cell.angle_gamma   90.00
#
_symmetry.space_group_name_H-M   'P 1'
#
loop_
_entity.id
_entity.type
_entity.pdbx_description
1 polymer ?
#
loop_
_entity_poly.entity_id
_entity_poly.type
_entity_poly.pdbx_seq_one_letter_code
_entity_poly.pdbx_strand_id
1 'polypeptide(L)'
;MQYNEKLDAELKALEGDMIETLQRWIRVPSVRAERSAENAPFGADVRRALDTAMADLKRLGMEPRDVDGYCCDTEIGEGDEVIAVLSHLDVVPEGDGWDHDPYGAEIIDGRMIGRGTSDDKGPGVAAVFAMKAILNAGIPLRRRCRLILGCDEECGMQDLEYYEQKIGLPDRGFSPDANFPLINTEKGGLKLALHAALDDARLIEIASGTRVNVVPNQAVSVLAGDWREAAADAFDVDDEDCALESELVDGNTRLTVTGVSAHASVPEKGKNAAKMLVHVLAKLGIGGAPIALLDEAAGRESAGEDLGIAGSDKVSGALTINLGLLFAREGKIDVTFDCRYPVFFNPETIGETVQRRLAPAGYALEPIKPSVPHHVPESSELVSKLMDVYNTITGESAKPFAIGGGTYARHLKEGVAYGMMFPGELELEHQANESIDVANFVKAARIYAYAIVALCA
;
A
#
# COMPACT_ATOMS: atom_id res chain seq x y z
N MET A 1 18.92 -15.39 18.99
CA MET A 1 19.97 -14.74 18.15
C MET A 1 21.26 -14.56 18.95
N GLN A 2 22.45 -14.70 18.32
CA GLN A 2 23.76 -14.42 18.95
C GLN A 2 24.33 -13.12 18.36
N TYR A 3 24.74 -12.18 19.22
CA TYR A 3 25.36 -10.94 18.79
C TYR A 3 26.74 -11.20 18.15
N ASN A 4 27.08 -10.41 17.13
CA ASN A 4 28.35 -10.46 16.43
C ASN A 4 29.01 -9.06 16.40
N GLU A 5 29.98 -8.84 17.28
CA GLU A 5 30.66 -7.54 17.44
C GLU A 5 31.30 -7.04 16.13
N LYS A 6 31.79 -7.94 15.28
CA LYS A 6 32.38 -7.56 14.00
C LYS A 6 31.36 -7.06 13.03
N LEU A 7 30.16 -7.69 12.97
CA LEU A 7 29.05 -7.24 12.15
C LEU A 7 28.56 -5.85 12.60
N ASP A 8 28.38 -5.66 13.92
CA ASP A 8 27.97 -4.37 14.47
C ASP A 8 29.02 -3.26 14.19
N ALA A 9 30.32 -3.58 14.25
CA ALA A 9 31.40 -2.65 13.91
C ALA A 9 31.37 -2.26 12.42
N GLU A 10 31.15 -3.22 11.51
CA GLU A 10 31.01 -2.95 10.07
C GLU A 10 29.78 -2.10 9.74
N LEU A 11 28.63 -2.40 10.34
CA LEU A 11 27.41 -1.58 10.16
C LEU A 11 27.65 -0.14 10.59
N LYS A 12 28.29 0.07 11.73
CA LYS A 12 28.62 1.41 12.21
C LYS A 12 29.61 2.14 11.30
N ALA A 13 30.60 1.43 10.76
CA ALA A 13 31.58 2.01 9.83
C ALA A 13 30.93 2.43 8.50
N LEU A 14 29.87 1.76 8.08
CA LEU A 14 29.14 2.01 6.84
C LEU A 14 28.03 3.05 6.96
N GLU A 15 27.69 3.53 8.15
CA GLU A 15 26.53 4.41 8.42
C GLU A 15 26.52 5.67 7.54
N GLY A 16 27.66 6.36 7.43
CA GLY A 16 27.74 7.57 6.60
C GLY A 16 27.52 7.30 5.11
N ASP A 17 28.16 6.24 4.57
CA ASP A 17 27.99 5.85 3.15
C ASP A 17 26.55 5.38 2.86
N MET A 18 25.89 4.73 3.83
CA MET A 18 24.51 4.30 3.73
C MET A 18 23.56 5.51 3.60
N ILE A 19 23.73 6.53 4.45
CA ILE A 19 22.96 7.78 4.41
C ILE A 19 23.20 8.50 3.07
N GLU A 20 24.44 8.66 2.64
CA GLU A 20 24.75 9.30 1.36
C GLU A 20 24.19 8.52 0.15
N THR A 21 24.17 7.18 0.23
CA THR A 21 23.60 6.34 -0.83
C THR A 21 22.10 6.54 -0.92
N LEU A 22 21.38 6.58 0.21
CA LEU A 22 19.95 6.88 0.21
C LEU A 22 19.66 8.26 -0.37
N GLN A 23 20.45 9.28 0.00
CA GLN A 23 20.29 10.62 -0.58
C GLN A 23 20.49 10.62 -2.11
N ARG A 24 21.42 9.81 -2.63
CA ARG A 24 21.60 9.66 -4.10
C ARG A 24 20.38 9.02 -4.76
N TRP A 25 19.82 7.98 -4.14
CA TRP A 25 18.65 7.28 -4.70
C TRP A 25 17.39 8.17 -4.67
N ILE A 26 17.17 8.91 -3.58
CA ILE A 26 16.04 9.83 -3.46
C ILE A 26 16.10 10.94 -4.54
N ARG A 27 17.30 11.46 -4.85
CA ARG A 27 17.48 12.51 -5.86
C ARG A 27 17.19 12.08 -7.30
N VAL A 28 16.86 10.81 -7.52
CA VAL A 28 16.39 10.31 -8.83
C VAL A 28 14.88 10.11 -8.75
N PRO A 29 14.07 11.01 -9.34
CA PRO A 29 12.63 10.81 -9.44
C PRO A 29 12.35 9.56 -10.28
N SER A 30 11.73 8.56 -9.70
CA SER A 30 11.45 7.28 -10.34
C SER A 30 9.96 7.00 -10.42
N VAL A 31 9.19 8.02 -10.76
CA VAL A 31 7.76 7.88 -11.02
C VAL A 31 7.57 7.13 -12.33
N ARG A 32 6.73 6.10 -12.28
CA ARG A 32 6.40 5.27 -13.42
C ARG A 32 5.84 6.10 -14.58
N ALA A 33 6.31 5.81 -15.79
CA ALA A 33 5.87 6.43 -17.04
C ALA A 33 5.73 5.38 -18.14
N GLU A 34 5.31 5.81 -19.32
CA GLU A 34 5.27 4.95 -20.51
C GLU A 34 6.69 4.45 -20.87
N ARG A 35 6.73 3.27 -21.48
CA ARG A 35 7.98 2.68 -21.99
C ARG A 35 8.73 3.68 -22.88
N SER A 36 9.97 3.98 -22.51
CA SER A 36 10.82 4.93 -23.26
C SER A 36 11.87 4.25 -24.15
N ALA A 37 12.24 2.98 -23.84
CA ALA A 37 13.16 2.16 -24.60
C ALA A 37 12.92 0.66 -24.33
N GLU A 38 13.61 -0.23 -25.03
CA GLU A 38 13.50 -1.68 -24.85
C GLU A 38 13.86 -2.07 -23.40
N ASN A 39 14.93 -1.49 -22.85
CA ASN A 39 15.41 -1.70 -21.49
C ASN A 39 14.90 -0.63 -20.48
N ALA A 40 13.85 0.08 -20.80
CA ALA A 40 13.19 1.07 -19.94
C ALA A 40 11.66 0.92 -20.01
N PRO A 41 11.14 -0.24 -19.55
CA PRO A 41 9.73 -0.58 -19.68
C PRO A 41 8.80 0.38 -18.91
N PHE A 42 9.29 0.97 -17.81
CA PHE A 42 8.56 1.84 -16.91
C PHE A 42 8.97 3.32 -16.96
N GLY A 43 9.64 3.71 -18.06
CA GLY A 43 10.07 5.08 -18.33
C GLY A 43 11.55 5.33 -18.03
N ALA A 44 12.03 6.50 -18.49
CA ALA A 44 13.45 6.85 -18.44
C ALA A 44 13.94 7.11 -17.00
N ASP A 45 13.07 7.66 -16.13
CA ASP A 45 13.43 8.02 -14.76
C ASP A 45 13.55 6.79 -13.87
N VAL A 46 12.65 5.83 -14.03
CA VAL A 46 12.74 4.52 -13.35
C VAL A 46 13.99 3.78 -13.83
N ARG A 47 14.29 3.79 -15.13
CA ARG A 47 15.54 3.23 -15.66
C ARG A 47 16.78 3.90 -15.04
N ARG A 48 16.78 5.22 -14.87
CA ARG A 48 17.88 5.95 -14.23
C ARG A 48 18.05 5.57 -12.78
N ALA A 49 16.95 5.33 -12.03
CA ALA A 49 17.02 4.83 -10.67
C ALA A 49 17.65 3.43 -10.61
N LEU A 50 17.25 2.53 -11.51
CA LEU A 50 17.82 1.20 -11.62
C LEU A 50 19.33 1.25 -11.94
N ASP A 51 19.75 2.11 -12.89
CA ASP A 51 21.16 2.30 -13.22
C ASP A 51 21.97 2.84 -12.03
N THR A 52 21.38 3.77 -11.28
CA THR A 52 22.00 4.33 -10.06
C THR A 52 22.19 3.26 -8.99
N ALA A 53 21.16 2.46 -8.75
CA ALA A 53 21.23 1.36 -7.78
C ALA A 53 22.30 0.32 -8.19
N MET A 54 22.32 -0.08 -9.45
CA MET A 54 23.34 -1.01 -9.96
C MET A 54 24.76 -0.45 -9.86
N ALA A 55 24.94 0.86 -10.08
CA ALA A 55 26.24 1.51 -9.93
C ALA A 55 26.71 1.48 -8.47
N ASP A 56 25.81 1.74 -7.52
CA ASP A 56 26.15 1.66 -6.09
C ASP A 56 26.41 0.21 -5.64
N LEU A 57 25.66 -0.77 -6.11
CA LEU A 57 25.93 -2.19 -5.84
C LEU A 57 27.34 -2.59 -6.30
N LYS A 58 27.74 -2.19 -7.52
CA LYS A 58 29.11 -2.41 -8.04
C LYS A 58 30.16 -1.70 -7.19
N ARG A 59 29.93 -0.44 -6.81
CA ARG A 59 30.82 0.34 -5.93
C ARG A 59 31.04 -0.35 -4.59
N LEU A 60 30.00 -1.00 -4.06
CA LEU A 60 30.04 -1.76 -2.81
C LEU A 60 30.66 -3.17 -2.98
N GLY A 61 31.07 -3.55 -4.21
CA GLY A 61 31.69 -4.83 -4.49
C GLY A 61 30.73 -6.00 -4.65
N MET A 62 29.47 -5.71 -4.96
CA MET A 62 28.47 -6.69 -5.38
C MET A 62 28.35 -6.75 -6.90
N GLU A 63 27.82 -7.83 -7.44
CA GLU A 63 27.66 -8.03 -8.89
C GLU A 63 26.18 -7.99 -9.27
N PRO A 64 25.61 -6.81 -9.60
CA PRO A 64 24.21 -6.73 -10.01
C PRO A 64 24.01 -7.25 -11.44
N ARG A 65 22.92 -8.00 -11.61
CA ARG A 65 22.39 -8.44 -12.92
C ARG A 65 21.20 -7.57 -13.29
N ASP A 66 21.25 -6.90 -14.44
CA ASP A 66 20.12 -6.21 -15.06
C ASP A 66 19.20 -7.25 -15.71
N VAL A 67 17.94 -7.23 -15.36
CA VAL A 67 16.90 -8.10 -15.96
C VAL A 67 16.04 -7.27 -16.89
N ASP A 68 16.64 -6.89 -18.03
CA ASP A 68 16.03 -6.17 -19.15
C ASP A 68 15.36 -4.84 -18.73
N GLY A 69 15.83 -4.21 -17.66
CA GLY A 69 15.29 -2.95 -17.16
C GLY A 69 13.99 -3.08 -16.36
N TYR A 70 13.48 -4.29 -16.12
CA TYR A 70 12.34 -4.53 -15.24
C TYR A 70 12.76 -4.50 -13.78
N CYS A 71 13.92 -5.05 -13.47
CA CYS A 71 14.52 -5.09 -12.14
C CYS A 71 16.01 -5.38 -12.25
N CYS A 72 16.71 -5.31 -11.12
CA CYS A 72 18.03 -5.93 -10.99
C CYS A 72 18.10 -6.82 -9.75
N ASP A 73 19.02 -7.77 -9.77
CA ASP A 73 19.32 -8.58 -8.59
C ASP A 73 20.82 -8.66 -8.31
N THR A 74 21.16 -9.02 -7.07
CA THR A 74 22.49 -9.37 -6.65
C THR A 74 22.44 -10.42 -5.54
N GLU A 75 23.49 -11.24 -5.42
CA GLU A 75 23.55 -12.32 -4.44
C GLU A 75 24.80 -12.25 -3.58
N ILE A 76 24.66 -12.72 -2.33
CA ILE A 76 25.79 -13.07 -1.45
C ILE A 76 25.56 -14.46 -0.85
N GLY A 77 26.64 -15.11 -0.44
CA GLY A 77 26.60 -16.47 0.14
C GLY A 77 26.75 -17.58 -0.90
N GLU A 78 26.66 -18.82 -0.45
CA GLU A 78 26.86 -20.01 -1.24
C GLU A 78 25.74 -21.03 -0.98
N GLY A 79 25.64 -22.07 -1.79
CA GLY A 79 24.65 -23.16 -1.63
C GLY A 79 23.50 -23.08 -2.61
N ASP A 80 22.60 -24.07 -2.53
CA ASP A 80 21.51 -24.25 -3.49
C ASP A 80 20.24 -23.45 -3.10
N GLU A 81 19.99 -23.32 -1.80
CA GLU A 81 18.83 -22.57 -1.31
C GLU A 81 19.07 -21.07 -1.41
N VAL A 82 18.01 -20.33 -1.77
CA VAL A 82 18.02 -18.87 -1.91
C VAL A 82 16.93 -18.27 -1.02
N ILE A 83 17.33 -17.28 -0.22
CA ILE A 83 16.42 -16.42 0.54
C ILE A 83 16.35 -15.08 -0.19
N ALA A 84 15.16 -14.64 -0.54
CA ALA A 84 14.92 -13.36 -1.21
C ALA A 84 14.82 -12.21 -0.21
N VAL A 85 15.32 -11.03 -0.62
CA VAL A 85 14.93 -9.72 -0.11
C VAL A 85 14.37 -8.95 -1.29
N LEU A 86 13.08 -8.56 -1.22
CA LEU A 86 12.36 -7.90 -2.30
C LEU A 86 12.09 -6.44 -1.95
N SER A 87 12.63 -5.52 -2.74
CA SER A 87 12.45 -4.07 -2.57
C SER A 87 12.22 -3.44 -3.93
N HIS A 88 11.69 -2.20 -3.98
CA HIS A 88 11.44 -1.51 -5.23
C HIS A 88 12.10 -0.13 -5.30
N LEU A 89 12.23 0.38 -6.51
CA LEU A 89 12.87 1.66 -6.81
C LEU A 89 11.90 2.70 -7.37
N ASP A 90 10.77 2.27 -7.91
CA ASP A 90 9.70 3.18 -8.34
C ASP A 90 9.04 3.84 -7.14
N VAL A 91 8.42 4.97 -7.38
CA VAL A 91 7.71 5.75 -6.36
C VAL A 91 6.42 6.31 -6.95
N VAL A 92 5.41 6.53 -6.09
CA VAL A 92 4.22 7.29 -6.50
C VAL A 92 4.59 8.75 -6.81
N PRO A 93 3.81 9.46 -7.63
CA PRO A 93 3.99 10.90 -7.83
C PRO A 93 4.04 11.64 -6.50
N GLU A 94 4.84 12.69 -6.43
CA GLU A 94 5.02 13.51 -5.23
C GLU A 94 3.73 14.15 -4.74
N GLY A 95 2.87 14.59 -5.66
CA GLY A 95 1.67 15.36 -5.33
C GLY A 95 1.99 16.77 -4.80
N ASP A 96 0.97 17.43 -4.27
CA ASP A 96 1.05 18.78 -3.72
C ASP A 96 1.25 18.77 -2.19
N GLY A 97 1.63 19.92 -1.62
CA GLY A 97 1.66 20.12 -0.16
C GLY A 97 3.01 19.84 0.50
N TRP A 98 4.09 19.71 -0.26
CA TRP A 98 5.44 19.58 0.29
C TRP A 98 5.97 20.91 0.82
N ASP A 99 6.56 20.87 2.01
CA ASP A 99 7.29 22.00 2.61
C ASP A 99 8.77 22.05 2.15
N HIS A 100 9.28 20.92 1.63
CA HIS A 100 10.64 20.74 1.15
C HIS A 100 10.64 20.12 -0.25
N ASP A 101 11.79 20.16 -0.94
CA ASP A 101 11.94 19.49 -2.23
C ASP A 101 11.73 17.96 -2.05
N PRO A 102 10.71 17.35 -2.70
CA PRO A 102 10.43 15.93 -2.55
C PRO A 102 11.57 15.01 -2.99
N TYR A 103 12.52 15.54 -3.75
CA TYR A 103 13.72 14.81 -4.20
C TYR A 103 15.03 15.43 -3.66
N GLY A 104 14.95 16.37 -2.71
CA GLY A 104 16.09 17.04 -2.09
C GLY A 104 16.91 16.13 -1.18
N ALA A 105 16.26 15.16 -0.52
CA ALA A 105 16.84 14.29 0.49
C ALA A 105 17.55 15.07 1.61
N GLU A 106 16.90 16.13 2.07
CA GLU A 106 17.39 16.96 3.17
C GLU A 106 17.21 16.23 4.51
N ILE A 107 18.20 16.42 5.40
CA ILE A 107 18.08 15.89 6.77
C ILE A 107 17.80 17.06 7.72
N ILE A 108 16.61 17.06 8.32
CA ILE A 108 16.15 18.08 9.24
C ILE A 108 15.71 17.39 10.54
N ASP A 109 16.20 17.85 11.66
CA ASP A 109 15.91 17.32 13.00
C ASP A 109 16.03 15.77 13.09
N GLY A 110 17.02 15.22 12.39
CA GLY A 110 17.30 13.77 12.39
C GLY A 110 16.42 12.95 11.45
N ARG A 111 15.55 13.58 10.65
CA ARG A 111 14.74 12.91 9.64
C ARG A 111 15.21 13.27 8.24
N MET A 112 15.33 12.29 7.37
CA MET A 112 15.56 12.51 5.94
C MET A 112 14.20 12.66 5.25
N ILE A 113 13.98 13.81 4.61
CA ILE A 113 12.72 14.14 3.93
C ILE A 113 12.88 13.87 2.43
N GLY A 114 11.91 13.18 1.86
CA GLY A 114 11.85 12.92 0.42
C GLY A 114 10.97 11.74 0.03
N ARG A 115 10.42 11.79 -1.17
CA ARG A 115 9.63 10.70 -1.76
C ARG A 115 10.50 9.45 -1.96
N GLY A 116 10.08 8.32 -1.41
CA GLY A 116 10.81 7.06 -1.42
C GLY A 116 11.72 6.86 -0.21
N THR A 117 11.72 7.76 0.78
CA THR A 117 12.54 7.58 1.99
C THR A 117 12.05 6.44 2.86
N SER A 118 10.76 6.27 3.00
CA SER A 118 10.11 5.16 3.71
C SER A 118 9.63 4.05 2.76
N ASP A 119 9.22 4.41 1.55
CA ASP A 119 8.58 3.54 0.56
C ASP A 119 9.22 3.71 -0.84
N ASP A 120 10.16 2.86 -1.27
CA ASP A 120 10.84 1.74 -0.58
C ASP A 120 12.37 1.85 -0.76
N LYS A 121 12.89 3.03 -1.27
CA LYS A 121 14.33 3.22 -1.49
C LYS A 121 15.14 3.17 -0.20
N GLY A 122 14.58 3.69 0.90
CA GLY A 122 15.22 3.61 2.21
C GLY A 122 15.41 2.17 2.66
N PRO A 123 14.33 1.36 2.77
CA PRO A 123 14.42 -0.06 3.07
C PRO A 123 15.37 -0.83 2.14
N GLY A 124 15.32 -0.55 0.83
CA GLY A 124 16.23 -1.15 -0.16
C GLY A 124 17.69 -0.85 0.12
N VAL A 125 18.04 0.40 0.41
CA VAL A 125 19.40 0.79 0.80
C VAL A 125 19.81 0.13 2.11
N ALA A 126 18.93 0.07 3.10
CA ALA A 126 19.21 -0.62 4.36
C ALA A 126 19.55 -2.11 4.14
N ALA A 127 18.81 -2.79 3.24
CA ALA A 127 19.09 -4.17 2.85
C ALA A 127 20.43 -4.32 2.11
N VAL A 128 20.76 -3.41 1.19
CA VAL A 128 22.08 -3.37 0.49
C VAL A 128 23.21 -3.27 1.49
N PHE A 129 23.12 -2.37 2.45
CA PHE A 129 24.18 -2.17 3.45
C PHE A 129 24.23 -3.26 4.51
N ALA A 130 23.11 -3.92 4.80
CA ALA A 130 23.08 -5.16 5.57
C ALA A 130 23.92 -6.27 4.90
N MET A 131 23.72 -6.49 3.60
CA MET A 131 24.52 -7.44 2.82
C MET A 131 26.00 -7.05 2.77
N LYS A 132 26.31 -5.76 2.57
CA LYS A 132 27.68 -5.25 2.56
C LYS A 132 28.40 -5.46 3.89
N ALA A 133 27.72 -5.21 5.00
CA ALA A 133 28.30 -5.44 6.34
C ALA A 133 28.59 -6.93 6.59
N ILE A 134 27.74 -7.84 6.14
CA ILE A 134 27.97 -9.30 6.22
C ILE A 134 29.21 -9.70 5.42
N LEU A 135 29.37 -9.20 4.19
CA LEU A 135 30.54 -9.44 3.35
C LEU A 135 31.84 -8.94 4.03
N ASN A 136 31.81 -7.69 4.53
CA ASN A 136 32.99 -7.10 5.22
C ASN A 136 33.32 -7.85 6.52
N ALA A 137 32.32 -8.27 7.27
CA ALA A 137 32.52 -9.07 8.47
C ALA A 137 33.04 -10.47 8.16
N GLY A 138 32.95 -10.92 6.91
CA GLY A 138 33.40 -12.26 6.49
C GLY A 138 32.56 -13.38 7.11
N ILE A 139 31.28 -13.16 7.31
CA ILE A 139 30.34 -14.15 7.87
C ILE A 139 30.01 -15.16 6.76
N PRO A 140 30.27 -16.45 6.94
CA PRO A 140 29.93 -17.45 5.94
C PRO A 140 28.41 -17.68 5.92
N LEU A 141 27.83 -17.59 4.73
CA LEU A 141 26.43 -17.93 4.49
C LEU A 141 26.37 -19.25 3.72
N ARG A 142 25.57 -20.20 4.21
CA ARG A 142 25.36 -21.53 3.62
C ARG A 142 24.16 -21.59 2.67
N ARG A 143 23.32 -20.54 2.71
CA ARG A 143 22.28 -20.24 1.75
C ARG A 143 22.60 -18.91 1.09
N ARG A 144 22.22 -18.74 -0.16
CA ARG A 144 22.37 -17.45 -0.85
C ARG A 144 21.29 -16.49 -0.37
N CYS A 145 21.66 -15.24 -0.16
CA CYS A 145 20.72 -14.14 -0.01
C CYS A 145 20.69 -13.39 -1.34
N ARG A 146 19.51 -13.30 -1.97
CA ARG A 146 19.28 -12.56 -3.21
C ARG A 146 18.45 -11.33 -2.92
N LEU A 147 19.04 -10.16 -3.13
CA LEU A 147 18.31 -8.90 -3.18
C LEU A 147 17.79 -8.69 -4.60
N ILE A 148 16.51 -8.44 -4.73
CA ILE A 148 15.84 -8.07 -5.98
C ILE A 148 15.30 -6.65 -5.80
N LEU A 149 15.71 -5.73 -6.69
CA LEU A 149 15.22 -4.35 -6.74
C LEU A 149 14.30 -4.21 -7.94
N GLY A 150 13.01 -4.17 -7.68
CA GLY A 150 11.94 -4.01 -8.68
C GLY A 150 11.74 -2.57 -9.11
N CYS A 151 10.88 -2.38 -10.10
CA CYS A 151 10.65 -1.09 -10.75
C CYS A 151 9.17 -0.81 -11.09
N ASP A 152 8.20 -1.57 -10.57
CA ASP A 152 6.76 -1.41 -10.86
C ASP A 152 5.85 -1.86 -9.70
N GLU A 153 6.30 -1.78 -8.45
CA GLU A 153 5.50 -2.18 -7.28
C GLU A 153 4.21 -1.37 -7.19
N GLU A 154 4.34 -0.07 -7.29
CA GLU A 154 3.27 0.92 -7.10
C GLU A 154 2.16 0.88 -8.17
N CYS A 155 2.41 0.22 -9.30
CA CYS A 155 1.52 0.26 -10.44
C CYS A 155 1.09 -1.10 -11.01
N GLY A 156 1.46 -2.22 -10.39
CA GLY A 156 0.93 -3.51 -10.81
C GLY A 156 1.91 -4.67 -10.86
N MET A 157 3.15 -4.49 -10.39
CA MET A 157 4.14 -5.56 -10.15
C MET A 157 4.51 -6.39 -11.39
N GLN A 158 4.43 -5.79 -12.60
CA GLN A 158 4.80 -6.45 -13.86
C GLN A 158 6.29 -6.82 -13.93
N ASP A 159 7.11 -6.14 -13.16
CA ASP A 159 8.53 -6.39 -12.99
C ASP A 159 8.80 -7.74 -12.34
N LEU A 160 8.11 -8.07 -11.24
CA LEU A 160 8.24 -9.37 -10.59
C LEU A 160 7.62 -10.50 -11.43
N GLU A 161 6.50 -10.25 -12.12
CA GLU A 161 5.94 -11.22 -13.06
C GLU A 161 6.95 -11.54 -14.18
N TYR A 162 7.62 -10.52 -14.71
CA TYR A 162 8.67 -10.69 -15.72
C TYR A 162 9.87 -11.44 -15.15
N TYR A 163 10.30 -11.08 -13.93
CA TYR A 163 11.41 -11.74 -13.24
C TYR A 163 11.13 -13.21 -12.99
N GLU A 164 9.93 -13.56 -12.52
CA GLU A 164 9.51 -14.94 -12.29
C GLU A 164 9.59 -15.78 -13.57
N GLN A 165 9.08 -15.25 -14.68
CA GLN A 165 9.12 -15.94 -15.99
C GLN A 165 10.54 -16.13 -16.51
N LYS A 166 11.45 -15.18 -16.27
CA LYS A 166 12.79 -15.16 -16.87
C LYS A 166 13.85 -15.86 -16.01
N ILE A 167 13.78 -15.71 -14.72
CA ILE A 167 14.78 -16.15 -13.74
C ILE A 167 14.22 -17.18 -12.77
N GLY A 168 12.97 -17.00 -12.35
CA GLY A 168 12.33 -17.70 -11.24
C GLY A 168 12.55 -17.02 -9.90
N LEU A 169 11.45 -16.83 -9.15
CA LEU A 169 11.50 -16.30 -7.79
C LEU A 169 11.95 -17.39 -6.80
N PRO A 170 12.70 -17.03 -5.76
CA PRO A 170 12.93 -17.91 -4.62
C PRO A 170 11.63 -18.27 -3.91
N ASP A 171 11.59 -19.43 -3.26
CA ASP A 171 10.39 -19.85 -2.51
C ASP A 171 10.17 -19.03 -1.23
N ARG A 172 11.25 -18.49 -0.62
CA ARG A 172 11.25 -17.87 0.71
C ARG A 172 11.95 -16.54 0.71
N GLY A 173 11.45 -15.60 1.54
CA GLY A 173 12.11 -14.33 1.74
C GLY A 173 11.24 -13.30 2.44
N PHE A 174 11.71 -12.06 2.45
CA PHE A 174 10.96 -10.95 3.00
C PHE A 174 11.05 -9.71 2.11
N SER A 175 10.02 -8.86 2.21
CA SER A 175 10.07 -7.49 1.69
C SER A 175 10.28 -6.53 2.86
N PRO A 176 11.24 -5.59 2.77
CA PRO A 176 11.44 -4.57 3.78
C PRO A 176 10.43 -3.42 3.69
N ASP A 177 9.51 -3.48 2.76
CA ASP A 177 8.52 -2.48 2.41
C ASP A 177 7.25 -2.63 3.24
N ALA A 178 7.30 -2.26 4.52
CA ALA A 178 6.15 -2.29 5.43
C ALA A 178 6.49 -1.83 6.85
N ASN A 179 5.70 -2.30 7.82
CA ASN A 179 5.88 -2.01 9.24
C ASN A 179 6.54 -3.18 9.98
N PHE A 180 7.43 -2.86 10.93
CA PHE A 180 7.82 -3.80 11.97
C PHE A 180 6.65 -4.02 12.97
N PRO A 181 6.60 -5.16 13.70
CA PRO A 181 7.65 -6.19 13.80
C PRO A 181 7.72 -7.16 12.60
N LEU A 182 6.61 -7.62 12.06
CA LEU A 182 6.53 -8.52 10.91
C LEU A 182 5.09 -8.69 10.47
N ILE A 183 4.84 -8.59 9.18
CA ILE A 183 3.57 -8.89 8.56
C ILE A 183 3.66 -10.27 7.91
N ASN A 184 2.97 -11.23 8.50
CA ASN A 184 2.91 -12.60 7.98
C ASN A 184 1.60 -12.91 7.26
N THR A 185 0.70 -11.94 7.19
CA THR A 185 -0.63 -12.11 6.62
C THR A 185 -1.07 -10.85 5.88
N GLU A 186 -1.43 -11.02 4.62
CA GLU A 186 -2.02 -9.99 3.78
C GLU A 186 -3.42 -10.44 3.35
N LYS A 187 -4.44 -9.61 3.60
CA LYS A 187 -5.82 -9.91 3.17
C LYS A 187 -5.93 -9.95 1.66
N GLY A 188 -6.95 -10.66 1.17
CA GLY A 188 -7.34 -10.59 -0.21
C GLY A 188 -7.99 -9.24 -0.54
N GLY A 189 -7.78 -8.77 -1.76
CA GLY A 189 -8.42 -7.57 -2.29
C GLY A 189 -9.51 -7.90 -3.30
N LEU A 190 -10.64 -7.20 -3.22
CA LEU A 190 -11.75 -7.42 -4.14
C LEU A 190 -12.38 -6.06 -4.52
N LYS A 191 -12.24 -5.70 -5.79
CA LYS A 191 -12.94 -4.56 -6.36
C LYS A 191 -14.34 -5.00 -6.78
N LEU A 192 -15.38 -4.40 -6.18
CA LEU A 192 -16.77 -4.63 -6.51
C LEU A 192 -17.33 -3.42 -7.27
N ALA A 193 -17.30 -3.50 -8.59
CA ALA A 193 -17.85 -2.46 -9.46
C ALA A 193 -19.28 -2.82 -9.85
N LEU A 194 -20.21 -1.92 -9.59
CA LEU A 194 -21.65 -2.11 -9.84
C LEU A 194 -22.20 -0.90 -10.61
N HIS A 195 -23.19 -1.16 -11.46
CA HIS A 195 -23.88 -0.12 -12.18
C HIS A 195 -25.40 -0.35 -12.17
N ALA A 196 -26.16 0.73 -12.20
CA ALA A 196 -27.62 0.69 -12.30
C ALA A 196 -28.14 1.84 -13.16
N ALA A 197 -29.39 1.69 -13.66
CA ALA A 197 -30.11 2.83 -14.20
C ALA A 197 -30.59 3.73 -13.06
N LEU A 198 -30.55 5.04 -13.27
CA LEU A 198 -30.98 6.04 -12.30
C LEU A 198 -31.93 7.05 -13.00
N ASP A 199 -33.21 6.80 -12.90
CA ASP A 199 -34.25 7.60 -13.55
C ASP A 199 -34.88 8.60 -12.56
N ASP A 200 -34.15 9.70 -12.31
CA ASP A 200 -34.62 10.82 -11.50
C ASP A 200 -34.09 12.14 -12.08
N ALA A 201 -34.95 12.88 -12.75
CA ALA A 201 -34.62 14.15 -13.39
C ALA A 201 -34.14 15.24 -12.40
N ARG A 202 -34.34 15.06 -11.08
CA ARG A 202 -33.85 15.98 -10.06
C ARG A 202 -32.37 15.82 -9.82
N LEU A 203 -31.79 14.63 -10.06
CA LEU A 203 -30.39 14.37 -9.92
C LEU A 203 -29.67 14.51 -11.27
N ILE A 204 -28.86 15.55 -11.39
CA ILE A 204 -28.10 15.85 -12.62
C ILE A 204 -26.75 15.12 -12.62
N GLU A 205 -26.03 15.18 -11.49
CA GLU A 205 -24.69 14.61 -11.40
C GLU A 205 -24.34 14.22 -9.95
N ILE A 206 -23.55 13.15 -9.81
CA ILE A 206 -22.74 12.84 -8.61
C ILE A 206 -21.31 12.56 -9.07
N ALA A 207 -20.34 13.08 -8.31
CA ALA A 207 -18.94 12.76 -8.48
C ALA A 207 -18.26 12.65 -7.12
N SER A 208 -17.66 11.47 -6.83
CA SER A 208 -16.88 11.25 -5.62
C SER A 208 -15.82 10.16 -5.81
N GLY A 209 -14.64 10.42 -5.26
CA GLY A 209 -13.51 9.53 -5.30
C GLY A 209 -12.66 9.64 -6.57
N THR A 210 -11.36 9.49 -6.42
CA THR A 210 -10.36 9.50 -7.51
C THR A 210 -9.66 8.16 -7.66
N ARG A 211 -9.56 7.40 -6.56
CA ARG A 211 -8.97 6.06 -6.50
C ARG A 211 -9.85 5.15 -5.65
N VAL A 212 -10.01 3.90 -6.06
CA VAL A 212 -10.88 2.94 -5.38
C VAL A 212 -10.36 2.58 -3.97
N ASN A 213 -9.04 2.55 -3.80
CA ASN A 213 -8.36 2.20 -2.55
C ASN A 213 -8.18 3.38 -1.57
N VAL A 214 -8.93 4.45 -1.75
CA VAL A 214 -8.91 5.63 -0.88
C VAL A 214 -10.33 5.93 -0.39
N VAL A 215 -10.48 6.27 0.88
CA VAL A 215 -11.73 6.81 1.45
C VAL A 215 -11.93 8.20 0.88
N PRO A 216 -13.03 8.48 0.13
CA PRO A 216 -13.25 9.80 -0.45
C PRO A 216 -13.47 10.86 0.63
N ASN A 217 -12.64 11.90 0.61
CA ASN A 217 -12.78 13.07 1.48
C ASN A 217 -13.66 14.18 0.88
N GLN A 218 -14.12 14.01 -0.36
CA GLN A 218 -15.04 14.93 -1.00
C GLN A 218 -16.05 14.18 -1.87
N ALA A 219 -17.31 14.64 -1.82
CA ALA A 219 -18.36 14.18 -2.71
C ALA A 219 -19.22 15.37 -3.14
N VAL A 220 -19.51 15.44 -4.44
CA VAL A 220 -20.28 16.53 -5.03
C VAL A 220 -21.54 15.96 -5.70
N SER A 221 -22.69 16.63 -5.54
CA SER A 221 -23.83 16.39 -6.41
C SER A 221 -24.43 17.69 -6.93
N VAL A 222 -25.07 17.62 -8.09
CA VAL A 222 -25.82 18.71 -8.70
C VAL A 222 -27.28 18.28 -8.83
N LEU A 223 -28.18 19.08 -8.23
CA LEU A 223 -29.60 18.83 -8.17
C LEU A 223 -30.41 19.92 -8.90
N ALA A 224 -31.40 19.55 -9.69
CA ALA A 224 -32.27 20.49 -10.35
C ALA A 224 -33.16 21.23 -9.32
N GLY A 225 -33.15 22.57 -9.33
CA GLY A 225 -33.89 23.40 -8.40
C GLY A 225 -33.13 23.72 -7.09
N ASP A 226 -33.83 24.35 -6.16
CA ASP A 226 -33.27 24.79 -4.86
C ASP A 226 -33.56 23.78 -3.75
N TRP A 227 -32.51 23.13 -3.29
CA TRP A 227 -32.54 22.08 -2.24
C TRP A 227 -31.69 22.46 -1.03
N ARG A 228 -31.17 23.68 -0.94
CA ARG A 228 -30.18 24.07 0.07
C ARG A 228 -30.65 23.89 1.50
N GLU A 229 -31.86 24.37 1.81
CA GLU A 229 -32.48 24.24 3.14
C GLU A 229 -32.74 22.76 3.49
N ALA A 230 -33.40 22.03 2.58
CA ALA A 230 -33.72 20.63 2.78
C ALA A 230 -32.48 19.75 2.91
N ALA A 231 -31.40 20.06 2.17
CA ALA A 231 -30.13 19.32 2.29
C ALA A 231 -29.45 19.61 3.62
N ALA A 232 -29.47 20.84 4.12
CA ALA A 232 -28.95 21.18 5.43
C ALA A 232 -29.68 20.45 6.55
N ASP A 233 -31.02 20.35 6.47
CA ASP A 233 -31.84 19.60 7.42
C ASP A 233 -31.62 18.07 7.33
N ALA A 234 -31.24 17.57 6.16
CA ALA A 234 -30.98 16.15 5.94
C ALA A 234 -29.57 15.71 6.41
N PHE A 235 -28.63 16.64 6.51
CA PHE A 235 -27.26 16.36 6.96
C PHE A 235 -27.19 16.27 8.49
N ASP A 236 -27.24 15.05 9.03
CA ASP A 236 -27.25 14.74 10.46
C ASP A 236 -25.90 14.20 10.99
N VAL A 237 -24.82 14.64 10.39
CA VAL A 237 -23.46 14.27 10.82
C VAL A 237 -22.99 15.28 11.87
N ASP A 238 -22.80 14.80 13.10
CA ASP A 238 -22.26 15.58 14.23
C ASP A 238 -20.77 15.23 14.43
N ASP A 239 -19.92 15.71 13.52
CA ASP A 239 -18.49 15.49 13.51
C ASP A 239 -17.80 16.73 12.92
N GLU A 240 -16.87 17.32 13.66
CA GLU A 240 -16.20 18.59 13.29
C GLU A 240 -15.34 18.48 12.01
N ASP A 241 -14.93 17.25 11.64
CA ASP A 241 -14.18 16.98 10.44
C ASP A 241 -15.07 16.78 9.19
N CYS A 242 -16.39 16.85 9.35
CA CYS A 242 -17.37 16.65 8.29
C CYS A 242 -18.21 17.90 8.06
N ALA A 243 -18.44 18.25 6.79
CA ALA A 243 -19.24 19.42 6.44
C ALA A 243 -20.09 19.17 5.19
N LEU A 244 -21.25 19.86 5.13
CA LEU A 244 -22.05 20.01 3.92
C LEU A 244 -22.09 21.49 3.55
N GLU A 245 -21.60 21.80 2.37
CA GLU A 245 -21.76 23.11 1.74
C GLU A 245 -22.79 23.01 0.63
N SER A 246 -23.63 24.05 0.48
CA SER A 246 -24.64 24.11 -0.58
C SER A 246 -24.67 25.49 -1.22
N GLU A 247 -24.63 25.51 -2.54
CA GLU A 247 -24.71 26.73 -3.33
C GLU A 247 -25.73 26.60 -4.46
N LEU A 248 -26.34 27.72 -4.87
CA LEU A 248 -27.23 27.77 -6.02
C LEU A 248 -26.46 28.31 -7.23
N VAL A 249 -26.28 27.46 -8.26
CA VAL A 249 -25.54 27.76 -9.49
C VAL A 249 -26.47 27.52 -10.68
N ASP A 250 -26.78 28.58 -11.47
CA ASP A 250 -27.64 28.50 -12.65
C ASP A 250 -29.03 27.86 -12.38
N GLY A 251 -29.59 28.13 -11.19
CA GLY A 251 -30.89 27.62 -10.76
C GLY A 251 -30.88 26.15 -10.27
N ASN A 252 -29.71 25.53 -10.16
CA ASN A 252 -29.48 24.18 -9.62
C ASN A 252 -28.72 24.25 -8.31
N THR A 253 -28.98 23.33 -7.39
CA THR A 253 -28.24 23.22 -6.15
C THR A 253 -27.01 22.35 -6.35
N ARG A 254 -25.84 22.88 -6.04
CA ARG A 254 -24.60 22.12 -5.88
C ARG A 254 -24.39 21.82 -4.40
N LEU A 255 -24.33 20.54 -4.06
CA LEU A 255 -23.97 20.05 -2.73
C LEU A 255 -22.53 19.57 -2.75
N THR A 256 -21.74 19.98 -1.76
CA THR A 256 -20.38 19.49 -1.54
C THR A 256 -20.27 18.97 -0.12
N VAL A 257 -20.05 17.67 0.02
CA VAL A 257 -19.78 17.02 1.30
C VAL A 257 -18.28 16.85 1.44
N THR A 258 -17.75 17.26 2.59
CA THR A 258 -16.35 17.09 2.97
C THR A 258 -16.23 16.07 4.11
N GLY A 259 -15.22 15.25 4.09
CA GLY A 259 -14.87 14.25 5.10
C GLY A 259 -13.35 14.11 5.22
N VAL A 260 -12.87 12.95 5.70
CA VAL A 260 -11.44 12.69 5.94
C VAL A 260 -10.97 11.50 5.12
N SER A 261 -9.87 11.69 4.40
CA SER A 261 -9.25 10.62 3.61
C SER A 261 -8.54 9.62 4.50
N ALA A 262 -8.57 8.35 4.10
CA ALA A 262 -7.78 7.27 4.68
C ALA A 262 -7.54 6.18 3.62
N HIS A 263 -6.60 5.28 3.87
CA HIS A 263 -6.46 4.10 3.02
C HIS A 263 -7.65 3.16 3.19
N ALA A 264 -8.16 2.58 2.08
CA ALA A 264 -9.37 1.74 2.10
C ALA A 264 -9.23 0.42 2.90
N SER A 265 -8.02 0.03 3.29
CA SER A 265 -7.79 -1.13 4.16
C SER A 265 -8.08 -0.86 5.65
N VAL A 266 -8.12 0.42 6.03
CA VAL A 266 -8.42 0.91 7.38
C VAL A 266 -9.45 2.04 7.31
N PRO A 267 -10.64 1.78 6.69
CA PRO A 267 -11.60 2.82 6.35
C PRO A 267 -12.19 3.53 7.58
N GLU A 268 -12.10 2.92 8.76
CA GLU A 268 -12.50 3.49 10.05
C GLU A 268 -11.64 4.68 10.49
N LYS A 269 -10.43 4.84 9.95
CA LYS A 269 -9.58 6.03 10.16
C LYS A 269 -10.03 7.24 9.34
N GLY A 270 -10.92 7.05 8.36
CA GLY A 270 -11.44 8.10 7.49
C GLY A 270 -12.91 8.44 7.75
N LYS A 271 -13.40 9.49 7.07
CA LYS A 271 -14.80 9.91 7.04
C LYS A 271 -15.25 9.97 5.59
N ASN A 272 -16.03 8.99 5.17
CA ASN A 272 -16.37 8.79 3.76
C ASN A 272 -17.44 9.79 3.27
N ALA A 273 -17.03 10.80 2.51
CA ALA A 273 -17.92 11.83 1.97
C ALA A 273 -18.97 11.27 1.00
N ALA A 274 -18.65 10.20 0.24
CA ALA A 274 -19.60 9.56 -0.66
C ALA A 274 -20.77 8.93 0.09
N LYS A 275 -20.50 8.21 1.19
CA LYS A 275 -21.54 7.62 2.05
C LYS A 275 -22.45 8.71 2.64
N MET A 276 -21.87 9.81 3.15
CA MET A 276 -22.62 10.93 3.70
C MET A 276 -23.51 11.61 2.65
N LEU A 277 -22.99 11.83 1.44
CA LEU A 277 -23.78 12.39 0.34
C LEU A 277 -24.93 11.46 -0.06
N VAL A 278 -24.70 10.16 -0.19
CA VAL A 278 -25.73 9.15 -0.48
C VAL A 278 -26.84 9.21 0.58
N HIS A 279 -26.46 9.33 1.86
CA HIS A 279 -27.42 9.46 2.96
C HIS A 279 -28.30 10.72 2.85
N VAL A 280 -27.70 11.87 2.56
CA VAL A 280 -28.47 13.12 2.32
C VAL A 280 -29.44 12.94 1.15
N LEU A 281 -28.98 12.41 0.02
CA LEU A 281 -29.85 12.20 -1.16
C LEU A 281 -31.00 11.21 -0.86
N ALA A 282 -30.72 10.14 -0.12
CA ALA A 282 -31.76 9.18 0.29
C ALA A 282 -32.83 9.83 1.18
N LYS A 283 -32.42 10.66 2.17
CA LYS A 283 -33.36 11.43 3.00
C LYS A 283 -34.21 12.42 2.20
N LEU A 284 -33.66 13.04 1.15
CA LEU A 284 -34.38 13.91 0.24
C LEU A 284 -35.30 13.13 -0.73
N GLY A 285 -35.21 11.79 -0.73
CA GLY A 285 -35.96 10.94 -1.69
C GLY A 285 -35.48 11.14 -3.13
N ILE A 286 -34.24 11.57 -3.34
CA ILE A 286 -33.60 11.80 -4.65
C ILE A 286 -32.83 10.55 -5.10
N GLY A 287 -32.92 10.20 -6.38
CA GLY A 287 -32.30 9.04 -6.98
C GLY A 287 -33.03 7.73 -6.76
N GLY A 288 -34.23 7.77 -6.13
CA GLY A 288 -35.16 6.64 -6.02
C GLY A 288 -34.54 5.39 -5.36
N ALA A 289 -34.96 4.20 -5.84
CA ALA A 289 -34.49 2.92 -5.28
C ALA A 289 -32.98 2.69 -5.31
N PRO A 290 -32.26 3.08 -6.37
CA PRO A 290 -30.78 2.93 -6.37
C PRO A 290 -30.11 3.66 -5.22
N ILE A 291 -30.41 4.93 -4.99
CA ILE A 291 -29.79 5.71 -3.90
C ILE A 291 -30.28 5.21 -2.53
N ALA A 292 -31.58 4.95 -2.36
CA ALA A 292 -32.13 4.47 -1.09
C ALA A 292 -31.50 3.13 -0.67
N LEU A 293 -31.39 2.16 -1.58
CA LEU A 293 -30.80 0.86 -1.27
C LEU A 293 -29.27 0.94 -1.07
N LEU A 294 -28.60 1.86 -1.80
CA LEU A 294 -27.17 2.10 -1.61
C LEU A 294 -26.90 2.70 -0.23
N ASP A 295 -27.73 3.63 0.25
CA ASP A 295 -27.65 4.19 1.60
C ASP A 295 -27.77 3.10 2.67
N GLU A 296 -28.80 2.25 2.55
CA GLU A 296 -28.98 1.10 3.45
C GLU A 296 -27.80 0.12 3.42
N ALA A 297 -27.28 -0.18 2.23
CA ALA A 297 -26.26 -1.22 2.02
C ALA A 297 -24.84 -0.73 2.30
N ALA A 298 -24.51 0.51 1.94
CA ALA A 298 -23.21 1.09 2.25
C ALA A 298 -23.06 1.39 3.74
N GLY A 299 -24.17 1.69 4.42
CA GLY A 299 -24.23 1.87 5.87
C GLY A 299 -23.27 2.91 6.42
N ARG A 300 -23.22 3.01 7.74
CA ARG A 300 -22.23 3.84 8.44
C ARG A 300 -20.96 3.04 8.76
N GLU A 301 -21.08 1.73 8.93
CA GLU A 301 -20.00 0.83 9.29
C GLU A 301 -19.13 0.44 8.08
N SER A 302 -17.93 -0.06 8.36
CA SER A 302 -16.95 -0.42 7.35
C SER A 302 -16.60 -1.91 7.31
N ALA A 303 -17.32 -2.74 8.07
CA ALA A 303 -17.11 -4.18 8.12
C ALA A 303 -18.08 -5.00 7.25
N GLY A 304 -19.02 -4.34 6.55
CA GLY A 304 -19.89 -4.96 5.55
C GLY A 304 -21.14 -5.64 6.10
N GLU A 305 -21.58 -5.27 7.31
CA GLU A 305 -22.78 -5.80 7.96
C GLU A 305 -24.01 -5.59 7.10
N ASP A 306 -24.24 -4.37 6.61
CA ASP A 306 -25.43 -3.98 5.85
C ASP A 306 -25.45 -4.59 4.44
N LEU A 307 -24.28 -4.97 3.92
CA LEU A 307 -24.14 -5.76 2.69
C LEU A 307 -24.28 -7.26 2.91
N GLY A 308 -24.29 -7.73 4.17
CA GLY A 308 -24.38 -9.14 4.53
C GLY A 308 -23.11 -9.95 4.28
N ILE A 309 -21.94 -9.29 4.25
CA ILE A 309 -20.63 -9.90 4.00
C ILE A 309 -19.70 -9.80 5.19
N ALA A 310 -20.13 -9.21 6.29
CA ALA A 310 -19.34 -9.07 7.51
C ALA A 310 -18.85 -10.43 8.03
N GLY A 311 -17.63 -10.43 8.54
CA GLY A 311 -17.04 -11.59 9.16
C GLY A 311 -15.57 -11.41 9.46
N SER A 312 -15.00 -12.36 10.19
CA SER A 312 -13.59 -12.32 10.59
C SER A 312 -13.01 -13.72 10.71
N ASP A 313 -11.71 -13.83 10.57
CA ASP A 313 -10.98 -15.03 10.98
C ASP A 313 -9.91 -14.70 12.04
N LYS A 314 -9.32 -15.75 12.63
CA LYS A 314 -8.32 -15.58 13.71
C LYS A 314 -6.95 -15.14 13.20
N VAL A 315 -6.71 -15.23 11.91
CA VAL A 315 -5.42 -15.01 11.27
C VAL A 315 -5.33 -13.59 10.74
N SER A 316 -6.35 -13.16 9.99
CA SER A 316 -6.34 -11.87 9.30
C SER A 316 -7.34 -10.84 9.86
N GLY A 317 -8.15 -11.22 10.87
CA GLY A 317 -9.12 -10.31 11.47
C GLY A 317 -10.38 -10.11 10.63
N ALA A 318 -11.04 -8.96 10.79
CA ALA A 318 -12.31 -8.66 10.15
C ALA A 318 -12.17 -8.25 8.67
N LEU A 319 -13.21 -8.53 7.87
CA LEU A 319 -13.40 -7.93 6.56
C LEU A 319 -13.55 -6.41 6.70
N THR A 320 -13.00 -5.66 5.75
CA THR A 320 -13.26 -4.22 5.63
C THR A 320 -13.76 -3.89 4.23
N ILE A 321 -14.65 -2.87 4.13
CA ILE A 321 -15.19 -2.41 2.86
C ILE A 321 -15.31 -0.88 2.83
N ASN A 322 -14.88 -0.29 1.73
CA ASN A 322 -14.93 1.14 1.48
C ASN A 322 -15.70 1.43 0.18
N LEU A 323 -16.62 2.39 0.20
CA LEU A 323 -17.16 2.98 -1.01
C LEU A 323 -16.14 3.97 -1.56
N GLY A 324 -15.33 3.53 -2.52
CA GLY A 324 -14.19 4.28 -3.04
C GLY A 324 -14.55 5.24 -4.19
N LEU A 325 -15.45 4.80 -5.08
CA LEU A 325 -15.89 5.61 -6.22
C LEU A 325 -17.41 5.62 -6.33
N LEU A 326 -17.95 6.82 -6.58
CA LEU A 326 -19.39 7.01 -6.81
C LEU A 326 -19.59 8.08 -7.91
N PHE A 327 -20.19 7.69 -9.02
CA PHE A 327 -20.52 8.59 -10.12
C PHE A 327 -21.94 8.37 -10.58
N ALA A 328 -22.66 9.46 -10.84
CA ALA A 328 -23.97 9.38 -11.50
C ALA A 328 -24.09 10.50 -12.53
N ARG A 329 -24.52 10.15 -13.72
CA ARG A 329 -24.73 11.06 -14.84
C ARG A 329 -25.55 10.39 -15.93
N GLU A 330 -26.34 11.17 -16.66
CA GLU A 330 -27.07 10.72 -17.86
C GLU A 330 -27.94 9.46 -17.63
N GLY A 331 -28.61 9.41 -16.46
CA GLY A 331 -29.52 8.32 -16.13
C GLY A 331 -28.85 7.02 -15.70
N LYS A 332 -27.58 7.07 -15.31
CA LYS A 332 -26.79 5.93 -14.80
C LYS A 332 -26.11 6.27 -13.49
N ILE A 333 -25.90 5.26 -12.67
CA ILE A 333 -25.08 5.32 -11.47
C ILE A 333 -24.05 4.19 -11.49
N ASP A 334 -22.80 4.55 -11.23
CA ASP A 334 -21.65 3.64 -11.12
C ASP A 334 -21.11 3.73 -9.69
N VAL A 335 -20.94 2.57 -9.06
CA VAL A 335 -20.50 2.43 -7.67
C VAL A 335 -19.35 1.45 -7.63
N THR A 336 -18.27 1.80 -6.93
CA THR A 336 -17.16 0.86 -6.75
C THR A 336 -16.76 0.80 -5.29
N PHE A 337 -16.80 -0.42 -4.73
CA PHE A 337 -16.28 -0.70 -3.41
C PHE A 337 -14.88 -1.34 -3.50
N ASP A 338 -14.00 -0.98 -2.56
CA ASP A 338 -12.80 -1.74 -2.21
C ASP A 338 -13.12 -2.61 -1.00
N CYS A 339 -13.01 -3.91 -1.16
CA CYS A 339 -13.23 -4.88 -0.10
C CYS A 339 -11.93 -5.63 0.21
N ARG A 340 -11.52 -5.64 1.48
CA ARG A 340 -10.39 -6.43 1.97
C ARG A 340 -10.93 -7.60 2.78
N TYR A 341 -10.76 -8.80 2.24
CA TYR A 341 -11.38 -9.99 2.80
C TYR A 341 -10.39 -10.91 3.50
N PRO A 342 -10.83 -11.57 4.60
CA PRO A 342 -9.99 -12.49 5.37
C PRO A 342 -9.48 -13.69 4.57
N VAL A 343 -8.37 -14.28 5.02
CA VAL A 343 -7.66 -15.37 4.32
C VAL A 343 -8.55 -16.55 4.00
N PHE A 344 -9.48 -16.90 4.88
CA PHE A 344 -10.35 -18.09 4.68
C PHE A 344 -11.72 -17.75 4.07
N PHE A 345 -11.91 -16.55 3.54
CA PHE A 345 -13.15 -16.16 2.87
C PHE A 345 -13.09 -16.44 1.38
N ASN A 346 -14.25 -16.76 0.82
CA ASN A 346 -14.38 -17.01 -0.61
C ASN A 346 -14.88 -15.70 -1.30
N PRO A 347 -14.07 -15.10 -2.21
CA PRO A 347 -14.41 -13.85 -2.87
C PRO A 347 -15.65 -13.94 -3.79
N GLU A 348 -15.90 -15.11 -4.40
CA GLU A 348 -17.10 -15.33 -5.22
C GLU A 348 -18.36 -15.23 -4.36
N THR A 349 -18.36 -15.82 -3.15
CA THR A 349 -19.48 -15.74 -2.20
C THR A 349 -19.72 -14.30 -1.75
N ILE A 350 -18.66 -13.51 -1.56
CA ILE A 350 -18.77 -12.08 -1.26
C ILE A 350 -19.46 -11.35 -2.42
N GLY A 351 -18.97 -11.53 -3.65
CA GLY A 351 -19.56 -10.93 -4.85
C GLY A 351 -21.02 -11.29 -5.05
N GLU A 352 -21.36 -12.59 -4.94
CA GLU A 352 -22.75 -13.07 -5.06
C GLU A 352 -23.67 -12.46 -3.98
N THR A 353 -23.17 -12.29 -2.76
CA THR A 353 -23.96 -11.72 -1.67
C THR A 353 -24.22 -10.23 -1.90
N VAL A 354 -23.20 -9.47 -2.33
CA VAL A 354 -23.35 -8.05 -2.68
C VAL A 354 -24.29 -7.89 -3.87
N GLN A 355 -24.15 -8.69 -4.93
CA GLN A 355 -25.06 -8.69 -6.07
C GLN A 355 -26.51 -8.95 -5.63
N ARG A 356 -26.76 -9.96 -4.81
CA ARG A 356 -28.10 -10.30 -4.30
C ARG A 356 -28.69 -9.18 -3.45
N ARG A 357 -27.87 -8.51 -2.65
CA ARG A 357 -28.29 -7.40 -1.77
C ARG A 357 -28.72 -6.17 -2.57
N LEU A 358 -28.02 -5.87 -3.67
CA LEU A 358 -28.22 -4.65 -4.45
C LEU A 358 -29.08 -4.84 -5.71
N ALA A 359 -29.29 -6.07 -6.17
CA ALA A 359 -30.12 -6.39 -7.35
C ALA A 359 -31.56 -5.84 -7.29
N PRO A 360 -32.26 -5.76 -6.12
CA PRO A 360 -33.62 -5.20 -6.07
C PRO A 360 -33.73 -3.74 -6.55
N ALA A 361 -32.63 -2.97 -6.48
CA ALA A 361 -32.56 -1.60 -7.00
C ALA A 361 -31.95 -1.52 -8.41
N GLY A 362 -31.80 -2.65 -9.10
CA GLY A 362 -31.32 -2.71 -10.47
C GLY A 362 -29.80 -2.72 -10.63
N TYR A 363 -29.03 -2.82 -9.56
CA TYR A 363 -27.58 -2.91 -9.67
C TYR A 363 -27.14 -4.25 -10.26
N ALA A 364 -26.19 -4.17 -11.19
CA ALA A 364 -25.48 -5.32 -11.77
C ALA A 364 -24.00 -5.24 -11.43
N LEU A 365 -23.47 -6.32 -10.85
CA LEU A 365 -22.04 -6.46 -10.52
C LEU A 365 -21.25 -6.87 -11.76
N GLU A 366 -20.15 -6.17 -12.03
CA GLU A 366 -19.19 -6.59 -13.04
C GLU A 366 -18.42 -7.86 -12.62
N PRO A 367 -17.83 -8.61 -13.59
CA PRO A 367 -17.00 -9.76 -13.25
C PRO A 367 -15.86 -9.39 -12.30
N ILE A 368 -15.79 -10.09 -11.17
CA ILE A 368 -14.79 -9.84 -10.14
C ILE A 368 -13.43 -10.42 -10.53
N LYS A 369 -12.36 -9.74 -10.10
CA LYS A 369 -10.97 -10.22 -10.20
C LYS A 369 -10.33 -10.07 -8.81
N PRO A 370 -10.39 -11.10 -7.98
CA PRO A 370 -9.83 -11.03 -6.63
C PRO A 370 -8.30 -11.13 -6.66
N SER A 371 -7.63 -10.38 -5.80
CA SER A 371 -6.26 -10.69 -5.41
C SER A 371 -6.29 -11.73 -4.28
N VAL A 372 -5.49 -12.77 -4.43
CA VAL A 372 -5.46 -13.89 -3.47
C VAL A 372 -4.83 -13.43 -2.16
N PRO A 373 -5.43 -13.74 -0.99
CA PRO A 373 -4.78 -13.46 0.29
C PRO A 373 -3.51 -14.29 0.46
N HIS A 374 -2.58 -13.78 1.26
CA HIS A 374 -1.32 -14.44 1.54
C HIS A 374 -1.14 -14.65 3.05
N HIS A 375 -0.64 -15.82 3.47
CA HIS A 375 -0.41 -16.11 4.87
C HIS A 375 0.74 -17.09 5.07
N VAL A 376 1.70 -16.72 5.91
CA VAL A 376 2.77 -17.60 6.38
C VAL A 376 2.56 -17.88 7.87
N PRO A 377 2.44 -19.15 8.29
CA PRO A 377 2.20 -19.48 9.70
C PRO A 377 3.29 -18.97 10.63
N GLU A 378 2.93 -18.52 11.84
CA GLU A 378 3.89 -18.10 12.87
C GLU A 378 4.91 -19.18 13.23
N SER A 379 4.55 -20.45 13.05
CA SER A 379 5.41 -21.62 13.29
C SER A 379 6.43 -21.88 12.20
N SER A 380 6.40 -21.14 11.08
CA SER A 380 7.39 -21.32 10.02
C SER A 380 8.80 -20.91 10.49
N GLU A 381 9.83 -21.53 9.91
CA GLU A 381 11.23 -21.17 10.20
C GLU A 381 11.49 -19.69 9.91
N LEU A 382 10.94 -19.18 8.80
CA LEU A 382 11.09 -17.79 8.37
C LEU A 382 10.55 -16.82 9.44
N VAL A 383 9.27 -16.94 9.80
CA VAL A 383 8.62 -16.05 10.78
C VAL A 383 9.29 -16.15 12.13
N SER A 384 9.55 -17.36 12.61
CA SER A 384 10.17 -17.60 13.91
C SER A 384 11.56 -16.94 14.02
N LYS A 385 12.42 -17.08 12.99
CA LYS A 385 13.77 -16.49 12.99
C LYS A 385 13.73 -14.97 12.90
N LEU A 386 12.88 -14.40 12.03
CA LEU A 386 12.75 -12.95 11.88
C LEU A 386 12.21 -12.31 13.14
N MET A 387 11.22 -12.91 13.79
CA MET A 387 10.68 -12.42 15.06
C MET A 387 11.69 -12.53 16.21
N ASP A 388 12.49 -13.60 16.28
CA ASP A 388 13.56 -13.72 17.27
C ASP A 388 14.62 -12.60 17.08
N VAL A 389 14.98 -12.27 15.84
CA VAL A 389 15.90 -11.17 15.54
C VAL A 389 15.33 -9.83 15.97
N TYR A 390 14.10 -9.52 15.55
CA TYR A 390 13.44 -8.26 15.91
C TYR A 390 13.35 -8.09 17.43
N ASN A 391 12.77 -9.06 18.11
CA ASN A 391 12.56 -9.02 19.56
C ASN A 391 13.89 -8.93 20.33
N THR A 392 14.95 -9.61 19.86
CA THR A 392 16.27 -9.54 20.50
C THR A 392 16.90 -8.16 20.34
N ILE A 393 16.83 -7.55 19.14
CA ILE A 393 17.46 -6.24 18.88
C ILE A 393 16.68 -5.09 19.54
N THR A 394 15.36 -5.17 19.54
CA THR A 394 14.50 -4.12 20.11
C THR A 394 14.30 -4.27 21.62
N GLY A 395 14.45 -5.47 22.16
CA GLY A 395 14.11 -5.80 23.55
C GLY A 395 12.62 -6.00 23.77
N GLU A 396 11.84 -6.13 22.71
CA GLU A 396 10.38 -6.31 22.74
C GLU A 396 9.98 -7.78 22.86
N SER A 397 8.68 -8.00 22.98
CA SER A 397 8.03 -9.32 22.89
C SER A 397 6.85 -9.22 21.90
N ALA A 398 7.15 -8.66 20.74
CA ALA A 398 6.18 -8.41 19.70
C ALA A 398 5.75 -9.70 19.00
N LYS A 399 4.61 -9.65 18.31
CA LYS A 399 4.06 -10.75 17.50
C LYS A 399 3.86 -10.29 16.07
N PRO A 400 3.86 -11.21 15.08
CA PRO A 400 3.46 -10.88 13.73
C PRO A 400 1.99 -10.45 13.69
N PHE A 401 1.62 -9.72 12.64
CA PHE A 401 0.27 -9.19 12.46
C PHE A 401 -0.18 -9.24 11.00
N ALA A 402 -1.46 -8.97 10.76
CA ALA A 402 -2.09 -8.96 9.45
C ALA A 402 -2.35 -7.53 8.98
N ILE A 403 -2.25 -7.31 7.66
CA ILE A 403 -2.64 -6.06 7.00
C ILE A 403 -3.70 -6.27 5.91
N GLY A 404 -4.39 -5.21 5.57
CA GLY A 404 -5.33 -5.18 4.44
C GLY A 404 -4.68 -4.84 3.09
N GLY A 405 -3.43 -4.40 3.10
CA GLY A 405 -2.62 -4.14 1.91
C GLY A 405 -1.92 -5.39 1.39
N GLY A 406 -1.05 -5.21 0.41
CA GLY A 406 -0.18 -6.25 -0.11
C GLY A 406 1.14 -5.66 -0.56
N THR A 407 2.21 -6.42 -0.43
CA THR A 407 3.57 -6.07 -0.81
C THR A 407 4.12 -7.10 -1.79
N TYR A 408 5.34 -6.92 -2.26
CA TYR A 408 6.04 -7.95 -3.02
C TYR A 408 6.12 -9.32 -2.32
N ALA A 409 5.99 -9.36 -0.99
CA ALA A 409 6.09 -10.60 -0.21
C ALA A 409 5.12 -11.69 -0.69
N ARG A 410 3.92 -11.31 -1.16
CA ARG A 410 2.91 -12.25 -1.66
C ARG A 410 3.31 -13.04 -2.91
N HIS A 411 4.33 -12.60 -3.64
CA HIS A 411 4.85 -13.32 -4.81
C HIS A 411 5.72 -14.51 -4.43
N LEU A 412 6.15 -14.60 -3.17
CA LEU A 412 6.88 -15.74 -2.64
C LEU A 412 5.93 -16.76 -1.99
N LYS A 413 6.23 -18.06 -2.06
CA LYS A 413 5.42 -19.07 -1.37
C LYS A 413 5.42 -18.90 0.15
N GLU A 414 6.60 -18.60 0.72
CA GLU A 414 6.78 -18.20 2.11
C GLU A 414 7.40 -16.81 2.12
N GLY A 415 6.62 -15.78 1.81
CA GLY A 415 7.02 -14.38 1.85
C GLY A 415 6.37 -13.63 3.01
N VAL A 416 7.11 -12.74 3.64
CA VAL A 416 6.60 -11.88 4.71
C VAL A 416 7.08 -10.45 4.50
N ALA A 417 6.34 -9.44 4.98
CA ALA A 417 6.88 -8.10 5.02
C ALA A 417 7.53 -7.84 6.39
N TYR A 418 8.70 -7.19 6.41
CA TYR A 418 9.56 -7.09 7.57
C TYR A 418 10.27 -5.75 7.64
N GLY A 419 9.56 -4.76 8.17
CA GLY A 419 10.07 -3.38 8.31
C GLY A 419 9.86 -2.57 7.04
N MET A 420 10.30 -1.25 6.99
CA MET A 420 11.19 -0.74 8.05
C MET A 420 10.55 0.27 9.01
N MET A 421 9.26 0.56 8.90
CA MET A 421 8.60 1.49 9.81
C MET A 421 8.45 0.89 11.20
N PHE A 422 8.96 1.58 12.23
CA PHE A 422 8.83 1.11 13.62
C PHE A 422 7.50 1.55 14.23
N PRO A 423 6.96 0.79 15.20
CA PRO A 423 5.74 1.18 15.90
C PRO A 423 5.82 2.60 16.47
N GLY A 424 4.81 3.42 16.18
CA GLY A 424 4.72 4.81 16.64
C GLY A 424 5.41 5.84 15.75
N GLU A 425 5.99 5.46 14.63
CA GLU A 425 6.44 6.39 13.60
C GLU A 425 5.25 6.97 12.81
N LEU A 426 5.49 8.10 12.16
CA LEU A 426 4.50 8.73 11.29
C LEU A 426 4.42 7.93 9.98
N GLU A 427 3.23 7.47 9.66
CA GLU A 427 2.91 6.82 8.40
C GLU A 427 2.67 7.91 7.33
N LEU A 428 3.71 8.27 6.58
CA LEU A 428 3.69 9.32 5.56
C LEU A 428 3.91 8.79 4.14
N GLU A 429 3.87 7.48 3.96
CA GLU A 429 3.93 6.84 2.65
C GLU A 429 2.82 7.41 1.76
N HIS A 430 3.14 7.71 0.51
CA HIS A 430 2.24 8.32 -0.48
C HIS A 430 1.72 9.73 -0.13
N GLN A 431 2.22 10.37 0.95
CA GLN A 431 1.82 11.70 1.37
C GLN A 431 2.95 12.72 1.13
N ALA A 432 2.60 14.02 1.18
CA ALA A 432 3.60 15.08 1.20
C ALA A 432 4.42 15.00 2.50
N ASN A 433 5.67 15.45 2.43
CA ASN A 433 6.63 15.40 3.53
C ASN A 433 6.96 13.98 4.03
N GLU A 434 6.84 12.98 3.16
CA GLU A 434 7.36 11.65 3.42
C GLU A 434 8.78 11.74 3.96
N SER A 435 9.06 11.00 5.03
CA SER A 435 10.36 11.11 5.69
C SER A 435 10.65 9.89 6.55
N ILE A 436 11.92 9.62 6.77
CA ILE A 436 12.37 8.55 7.65
C ILE A 436 13.27 9.09 8.76
N ASP A 437 13.12 8.58 9.97
CA ASP A 437 14.08 8.81 11.05
C ASP A 437 15.40 8.11 10.74
N VAL A 438 16.50 8.89 10.70
CA VAL A 438 17.82 8.36 10.31
C VAL A 438 18.35 7.31 11.30
N ALA A 439 18.06 7.44 12.59
CA ALA A 439 18.48 6.46 13.58
C ALA A 439 17.71 5.13 13.41
N ASN A 440 16.42 5.21 13.10
CA ASN A 440 15.59 4.04 12.79
C ASN A 440 15.99 3.39 11.46
N PHE A 441 16.35 4.16 10.45
CA PHE A 441 16.94 3.64 9.21
C PHE A 441 18.21 2.83 9.44
N VAL A 442 19.14 3.34 10.25
CA VAL A 442 20.36 2.62 10.65
C VAL A 442 20.02 1.37 11.46
N LYS A 443 19.06 1.46 12.37
CA LYS A 443 18.58 0.33 13.17
C LYS A 443 17.93 -0.77 12.31
N ALA A 444 17.17 -0.38 11.28
CA ALA A 444 16.58 -1.33 10.34
C ALA A 444 17.66 -2.10 9.55
N ALA A 445 18.70 -1.43 9.06
CA ALA A 445 19.84 -2.11 8.40
C ALA A 445 20.50 -3.14 9.32
N ARG A 446 20.60 -2.84 10.63
CA ARG A 446 21.09 -3.80 11.62
C ARG A 446 20.17 -5.01 11.75
N ILE A 447 18.86 -4.79 11.84
CA ILE A 447 17.86 -5.86 11.89
C ILE A 447 17.96 -6.74 10.64
N TYR A 448 18.04 -6.16 9.45
CA TYR A 448 18.18 -6.93 8.20
C TYR A 448 19.47 -7.73 8.13
N ALA A 449 20.60 -7.17 8.59
CA ALA A 449 21.85 -7.91 8.62
C ALA A 449 21.76 -9.16 9.49
N TYR A 450 21.21 -9.03 10.68
CA TYR A 450 21.00 -10.19 11.58
C TYR A 450 19.92 -11.15 11.06
N ALA A 451 18.88 -10.65 10.38
CA ALA A 451 17.87 -11.48 9.73
C ALA A 451 18.48 -12.34 8.61
N ILE A 452 19.27 -11.72 7.73
CA ILE A 452 19.97 -12.45 6.65
C ILE A 452 20.91 -13.50 7.25
N VAL A 453 21.70 -13.16 8.27
CA VAL A 453 22.58 -14.12 8.95
C VAL A 453 21.76 -15.26 9.59
N ALA A 454 20.66 -14.96 10.27
CA ALA A 454 19.82 -15.99 10.89
C ALA A 454 19.19 -16.95 9.87
N LEU A 455 18.85 -16.45 8.68
CA LEU A 455 18.23 -17.25 7.63
C LEU A 455 19.25 -18.01 6.77
N CYS A 456 20.47 -17.45 6.58
CA CYS A 456 21.40 -17.95 5.57
C CYS A 456 22.69 -18.58 6.13
N ALA A 457 23.07 -18.37 7.41
CA ALA A 457 24.31 -18.91 7.99
C ALA A 457 24.24 -20.37 8.46
#